data_2895e25cd2b2dbc8bcc16f690660e404
#
_entry.id   2895e25cd2b2dbc8bcc16f690660e404
#
_cell.length_a   1.000
_cell.length_b   1.000
_cell.length_c   1.000
_cell.angle_alpha   90.00
_cell.angle_beta   90.00
_cell.angle_gamma   90.00
#
_symmetry.space_group_name_H-M   'P 1'
#
loop_
_entity.id
_entity.type
_entity.pdbx_description
1 polymer ?
#
loop_
_entity_poly.entity_id
_entity_poly.type
_entity_poly.pdbx_seq_one_letter_code
_entity_poly.pdbx_strand_id
1 'polypeptide(L)'
;AGLRLGVAGAVILGALAACCIAVVALCTVWLQDLPDYNDASAYNYAEKTKVYANDGTTLLAEFYLENRDPIDLDEMGTYVTKGTVATEDERFYQHNGIDVLGIARAVWVNVTHTGHEGASTITQQFVRNTILADEATESTLKRKVREAYIAIKLEESYSKDEILQMYLNTINYGQGAYGIQAAAQRYYSKDAKDLTIAQAATLIGIPQSPTYNNPIDNPENCKNRRNLVLDRMLTNGVITQEEHDAAQAEDLNLNVSEVSTGDGMYKYKYFTSYVRETLLKDYSADEVFKGGMTVVTTLDPAIQEAAESAADAKMSGLSDNLELALVSVDPDTGFIKALIGGRDYDANEFNLATQAKRQPGSSFKTFTLLAALNEGVSPETNLNGAGHVNINGWQVENYGGTDYGTRSIRSAFAVSSNTGFAELCTEIGPEKVADMAKKCGIESELDAYPSITL
;
A
#
# COMPACT_ATOMS: atom_id res chain seq x y z
N ALA A 1 7.39 -75.27 8.61
CA ALA A 1 7.96 -73.89 8.77
C ALA A 1 7.69 -73.00 7.53
N GLY A 2 7.85 -73.49 6.30
CA GLY A 2 7.67 -72.71 5.06
C GLY A 2 6.26 -72.14 4.85
N LEU A 3 5.18 -72.90 5.22
CA LEU A 3 3.81 -72.45 5.03
C LEU A 3 3.44 -71.27 5.98
N ARG A 4 3.98 -71.27 7.20
CA ARG A 4 3.76 -70.17 8.19
C ARG A 4 4.52 -68.88 7.80
N LEU A 5 5.68 -68.99 7.19
CA LEU A 5 6.42 -67.84 6.63
C LEU A 5 5.69 -67.25 5.41
N GLY A 6 5.10 -68.08 4.54
CA GLY A 6 4.33 -67.61 3.40
C GLY A 6 3.05 -66.85 3.80
N VAL A 7 2.32 -67.37 4.82
CA VAL A 7 1.12 -66.71 5.34
C VAL A 7 1.48 -65.41 6.04
N ALA A 8 2.54 -65.35 6.83
CA ALA A 8 3.01 -64.10 7.47
C ALA A 8 3.42 -63.05 6.43
N GLY A 9 4.14 -63.43 5.37
CA GLY A 9 4.51 -62.54 4.26
C GLY A 9 3.27 -61.98 3.51
N ALA A 10 2.26 -62.87 3.26
CA ALA A 10 1.03 -62.42 2.59
C ALA A 10 0.21 -61.43 3.47
N VAL A 11 0.18 -61.64 4.81
CA VAL A 11 -0.51 -60.72 5.76
C VAL A 11 0.22 -59.38 5.82
N ILE A 12 1.55 -59.38 5.85
CA ILE A 12 2.34 -58.12 5.83
C ILE A 12 2.13 -57.35 4.52
N LEU A 13 2.17 -58.05 3.37
CA LEU A 13 1.90 -57.42 2.07
C LEU A 13 0.49 -56.88 1.96
N GLY A 14 -0.50 -57.60 2.49
CA GLY A 14 -1.90 -57.16 2.54
C GLY A 14 -2.08 -55.94 3.43
N ALA A 15 -1.41 -55.89 4.60
CA ALA A 15 -1.44 -54.73 5.48
C ALA A 15 -0.78 -53.51 4.88
N LEU A 16 0.37 -53.69 4.18
CA LEU A 16 1.06 -52.61 3.45
C LEU A 16 0.18 -52.07 2.31
N ALA A 17 -0.46 -52.96 1.54
CA ALA A 17 -1.37 -52.54 0.45
C ALA A 17 -2.58 -51.75 1.01
N ALA A 18 -3.20 -52.23 2.10
CA ALA A 18 -4.30 -51.51 2.77
C ALA A 18 -3.85 -50.14 3.30
N CYS A 19 -2.66 -50.04 3.87
CA CYS A 19 -2.08 -48.80 4.33
C CYS A 19 -1.84 -47.82 3.16
N CYS A 20 -1.27 -48.28 2.04
CA CYS A 20 -1.10 -47.49 0.84
C CYS A 20 -2.44 -46.97 0.28
N ILE A 21 -3.47 -47.82 0.22
CA ILE A 21 -4.81 -47.43 -0.23
C ILE A 21 -5.40 -46.34 0.67
N ALA A 22 -5.25 -46.50 2.00
CA ALA A 22 -5.75 -45.53 2.98
C ALA A 22 -5.01 -44.16 2.83
N VAL A 23 -3.70 -44.19 2.64
CA VAL A 23 -2.90 -42.96 2.39
C VAL A 23 -3.34 -42.28 1.08
N VAL A 24 -3.51 -43.03 -0.01
CA VAL A 24 -3.97 -42.48 -1.29
C VAL A 24 -5.36 -41.87 -1.15
N ALA A 25 -6.31 -42.57 -0.47
CA ALA A 25 -7.64 -42.05 -0.23
C ALA A 25 -7.61 -40.76 0.59
N LEU A 26 -6.78 -40.71 1.66
CA LEU A 26 -6.62 -39.52 2.47
C LEU A 26 -6.03 -38.34 1.68
N CYS A 27 -4.98 -38.60 0.87
CA CYS A 27 -4.40 -37.58 -0.02
C CYS A 27 -5.44 -37.07 -1.02
N THR A 28 -6.25 -37.98 -1.60
CA THR A 28 -7.30 -37.58 -2.57
C THR A 28 -8.34 -36.66 -1.90
N VAL A 29 -8.73 -36.91 -0.65
CA VAL A 29 -9.64 -36.03 0.10
C VAL A 29 -8.98 -34.66 0.33
N TRP A 30 -7.70 -34.60 0.68
CA TRP A 30 -6.99 -33.35 0.91
C TRP A 30 -6.79 -32.50 -0.33
N LEU A 31 -6.88 -33.10 -1.52
CA LEU A 31 -6.73 -32.43 -2.81
C LEU A 31 -8.07 -32.00 -3.46
N GLN A 32 -9.22 -32.21 -2.80
CA GLN A 32 -10.52 -31.87 -3.38
C GLN A 32 -10.82 -30.37 -3.45
N ASP A 33 -10.29 -29.59 -2.49
CA ASP A 33 -10.57 -28.15 -2.34
C ASP A 33 -9.31 -27.33 -2.60
N LEU A 34 -8.56 -27.64 -3.66
CA LEU A 34 -7.38 -26.83 -4.04
C LEU A 34 -7.82 -25.50 -4.63
N PRO A 35 -7.12 -24.40 -4.33
CA PRO A 35 -7.25 -23.15 -5.08
C PRO A 35 -6.94 -23.38 -6.56
N ASP A 36 -7.47 -22.52 -7.42
CA ASP A 36 -7.14 -22.59 -8.85
C ASP A 36 -5.70 -22.14 -9.09
N TYR A 37 -4.81 -23.12 -9.21
CA TYR A 37 -3.38 -22.90 -9.48
C TYR A 37 -3.07 -22.70 -10.98
N ASN A 38 -4.07 -22.76 -11.86
CA ASN A 38 -3.92 -22.47 -13.31
C ASN A 38 -4.34 -21.02 -13.62
N ASP A 39 -4.95 -20.32 -12.68
CA ASP A 39 -5.32 -18.93 -12.86
C ASP A 39 -4.06 -18.05 -12.78
N ALA A 40 -3.73 -17.39 -13.89
CA ALA A 40 -2.62 -16.43 -13.94
C ALA A 40 -2.77 -15.30 -12.90
N SER A 41 -4.00 -14.98 -12.46
CA SER A 41 -4.28 -14.00 -11.41
C SER A 41 -3.77 -14.46 -10.04
N ALA A 42 -3.68 -15.76 -9.77
CA ALA A 42 -3.10 -16.31 -8.55
C ALA A 42 -1.59 -16.01 -8.42
N TYR A 43 -0.94 -15.73 -9.54
CA TYR A 43 0.49 -15.35 -9.61
C TYR A 43 0.68 -13.86 -9.89
N ASN A 44 -0.43 -13.12 -10.09
CA ASN A 44 -0.35 -11.69 -10.32
C ASN A 44 0.29 -11.02 -9.11
N TYR A 45 1.44 -10.45 -9.39
CA TYR A 45 2.13 -9.60 -8.45
C TYR A 45 1.22 -8.42 -8.14
N ALA A 46 1.03 -8.13 -6.87
CA ALA A 46 0.41 -6.87 -6.48
C ALA A 46 1.28 -5.73 -7.04
N GLU A 47 0.77 -5.03 -8.02
CA GLU A 47 1.45 -3.87 -8.59
C GLU A 47 1.02 -2.62 -7.83
N LYS A 48 1.99 -1.73 -7.60
CA LYS A 48 1.74 -0.44 -6.94
C LYS A 48 0.90 0.46 -7.83
N THR A 49 -0.09 1.12 -7.26
CA THR A 49 -0.73 2.26 -7.92
C THR A 49 0.17 3.47 -7.84
N LYS A 50 0.55 4.03 -8.99
CA LYS A 50 1.41 5.22 -9.10
C LYS A 50 0.57 6.47 -9.30
N VAL A 51 0.81 7.48 -8.46
CA VAL A 51 0.09 8.76 -8.48
C VAL A 51 1.03 9.85 -8.93
N TYR A 52 0.66 10.52 -10.01
CA TYR A 52 1.42 11.60 -10.63
C TYR A 52 0.71 12.94 -10.52
N ALA A 53 1.48 14.02 -10.58
CA ALA A 53 0.97 15.37 -10.76
C ALA A 53 0.30 15.55 -12.16
N ASN A 54 -0.21 16.73 -12.43
CA ASN A 54 -0.89 17.05 -13.70
C ASN A 54 0.00 16.93 -14.94
N ASP A 55 1.34 16.95 -14.77
CA ASP A 55 2.31 16.75 -15.82
C ASP A 55 2.48 15.29 -16.26
N GLY A 56 1.90 14.34 -15.53
CA GLY A 56 1.98 12.90 -15.78
C GLY A 56 3.38 12.28 -15.54
N THR A 57 4.32 13.05 -15.01
CA THR A 57 5.72 12.63 -14.82
C THR A 57 6.24 12.79 -13.40
N THR A 58 5.79 13.82 -12.68
CA THR A 58 6.17 14.05 -11.29
C THR A 58 5.44 13.05 -10.39
N LEU A 59 6.15 12.05 -9.89
CA LEU A 59 5.61 11.05 -8.96
C LEU A 59 5.33 11.69 -7.60
N LEU A 60 4.10 11.56 -7.12
CA LEU A 60 3.62 12.09 -5.83
C LEU A 60 3.51 11.00 -4.76
N ALA A 61 3.00 9.83 -5.14
CA ALA A 61 2.79 8.70 -4.26
C ALA A 61 2.79 7.36 -5.00
N GLU A 62 3.03 6.29 -4.25
CA GLU A 62 2.76 4.91 -4.66
C GLU A 62 1.90 4.23 -3.59
N PHE A 63 0.70 3.80 -3.94
CA PHE A 63 -0.17 3.09 -3.01
C PHE A 63 0.02 1.59 -3.15
N TYR A 64 0.37 0.91 -2.05
CA TYR A 64 0.61 -0.53 -2.01
C TYR A 64 0.37 -1.09 -0.60
N LEU A 65 -0.04 -2.35 -0.53
CA LEU A 65 -0.05 -3.11 0.73
C LEU A 65 1.30 -3.80 0.96
N GLU A 66 1.99 -4.15 -0.13
CA GLU A 66 3.29 -4.81 -0.13
C GLU A 66 4.19 -4.08 -1.13
N ASN A 67 5.36 -3.65 -0.68
CA ASN A 67 6.33 -3.00 -1.57
C ASN A 67 6.95 -4.07 -2.48
N ARG A 68 6.50 -4.13 -3.74
CA ARG A 68 6.99 -5.04 -4.78
C ARG A 68 7.38 -4.26 -6.03
N ASP A 69 8.52 -4.64 -6.59
CA ASP A 69 9.00 -4.18 -7.90
C ASP A 69 9.41 -5.42 -8.69
N PRO A 70 8.49 -6.06 -9.45
CA PRO A 70 8.81 -7.22 -10.25
C PRO A 70 9.79 -6.86 -11.37
N ILE A 71 10.81 -7.71 -11.54
CA ILE A 71 11.81 -7.57 -12.58
C ILE A 71 12.02 -8.92 -13.30
N ASP A 72 12.60 -8.88 -14.49
CA ASP A 72 12.95 -10.09 -15.23
C ASP A 72 14.16 -10.79 -14.61
N LEU A 73 14.29 -12.11 -14.82
CA LEU A 73 15.30 -12.94 -14.18
C LEU A 73 16.73 -12.47 -14.46
N ASP A 74 16.98 -11.95 -15.66
CA ASP A 74 18.29 -11.42 -16.08
C ASP A 74 18.67 -10.11 -15.38
N GLU A 75 17.67 -9.37 -14.88
CA GLU A 75 17.87 -8.15 -14.10
C GLU A 75 18.10 -8.42 -12.59
N MET A 76 17.93 -9.67 -12.12
CA MET A 76 18.13 -10.02 -10.70
C MET A 76 19.59 -10.22 -10.29
N GLY A 77 20.48 -10.34 -11.26
CA GLY A 77 21.91 -10.58 -11.03
C GLY A 77 22.26 -12.04 -10.74
N THR A 78 23.43 -12.44 -11.22
CA THR A 78 23.90 -13.84 -11.17
C THR A 78 24.10 -14.37 -9.74
N TYR A 79 24.59 -13.53 -8.82
CA TYR A 79 24.81 -13.95 -7.43
C TYR A 79 23.51 -14.18 -6.68
N VAL A 80 22.45 -13.43 -7.00
CA VAL A 80 21.11 -13.62 -6.44
C VAL A 80 20.53 -14.94 -6.96
N THR A 81 20.44 -15.11 -8.28
CA THR A 81 19.76 -16.26 -8.88
C THR A 81 20.44 -17.57 -8.54
N LYS A 82 21.76 -17.68 -8.79
CA LYS A 82 22.54 -18.89 -8.48
C LYS A 82 22.72 -19.11 -6.98
N GLY A 83 22.91 -18.04 -6.20
CA GLY A 83 23.03 -18.13 -4.75
C GLY A 83 21.74 -18.60 -4.07
N THR A 84 20.57 -18.18 -4.56
CA THR A 84 19.29 -18.68 -4.09
C THR A 84 19.15 -20.17 -4.35
N VAL A 85 19.43 -20.63 -5.58
CA VAL A 85 19.39 -22.06 -5.93
C VAL A 85 20.37 -22.86 -5.05
N ALA A 86 21.63 -22.41 -4.92
CA ALA A 86 22.63 -23.05 -4.08
C ALA A 86 22.22 -23.14 -2.59
N THR A 87 21.42 -22.17 -2.13
CA THR A 87 21.06 -22.08 -0.72
C THR A 87 19.77 -22.82 -0.40
N GLU A 88 18.73 -22.63 -1.19
CA GLU A 88 17.40 -23.11 -0.90
C GLU A 88 17.10 -24.47 -1.56
N ASP A 89 17.70 -24.74 -2.73
CA ASP A 89 17.38 -25.93 -3.51
C ASP A 89 18.50 -26.28 -4.50
N GLU A 90 19.60 -26.85 -4.01
CA GLU A 90 20.81 -27.11 -4.81
C GLU A 90 20.57 -27.97 -6.08
N ARG A 91 19.49 -28.76 -6.10
CA ARG A 91 19.08 -29.61 -7.23
C ARG A 91 17.85 -29.09 -7.96
N PHE A 92 17.54 -27.81 -7.84
CA PHE A 92 16.36 -27.19 -8.41
C PHE A 92 16.15 -27.55 -9.90
N TYR A 93 17.20 -27.51 -10.70
CA TYR A 93 17.14 -27.85 -12.13
C TYR A 93 17.11 -29.36 -12.43
N GLN A 94 17.14 -30.25 -11.42
CA GLN A 94 17.26 -31.70 -11.59
C GLN A 94 16.01 -32.48 -11.18
N HIS A 95 15.06 -31.87 -10.49
CA HIS A 95 13.81 -32.49 -10.04
C HIS A 95 12.59 -31.79 -10.65
N ASN A 96 11.39 -32.37 -10.45
CA ASN A 96 10.12 -31.83 -10.95
C ASN A 96 9.18 -31.55 -9.77
N GLY A 97 9.26 -30.34 -9.19
CA GLY A 97 8.41 -29.83 -8.10
C GLY A 97 8.83 -30.31 -6.70
N ILE A 98 9.26 -31.54 -6.56
CA ILE A 98 9.71 -32.14 -5.30
C ILE A 98 11.10 -32.81 -5.44
N ASP A 99 11.93 -32.63 -4.44
CA ASP A 99 13.24 -33.29 -4.38
C ASP A 99 13.18 -34.52 -3.45
N VAL A 100 12.92 -35.70 -4.03
CA VAL A 100 12.81 -36.96 -3.30
C VAL A 100 14.11 -37.32 -2.60
N LEU A 101 15.27 -37.05 -3.23
CA LEU A 101 16.58 -37.34 -2.64
C LEU A 101 16.90 -36.37 -1.48
N GLY A 102 16.51 -35.09 -1.60
CA GLY A 102 16.61 -34.11 -0.53
C GLY A 102 15.74 -34.46 0.67
N ILE A 103 14.52 -34.92 0.42
CA ILE A 103 13.63 -35.41 1.49
C ILE A 103 14.27 -36.59 2.21
N ALA A 104 14.79 -37.57 1.49
CA ALA A 104 15.46 -38.72 2.08
C ALA A 104 16.69 -38.32 2.92
N ARG A 105 17.51 -37.39 2.40
CA ARG A 105 18.65 -36.82 3.13
C ARG A 105 18.22 -36.09 4.40
N ALA A 106 17.25 -35.19 4.30
CA ALA A 106 16.75 -34.42 5.44
C ALA A 106 16.15 -35.31 6.53
N VAL A 107 15.42 -36.38 6.15
CA VAL A 107 14.91 -37.37 7.10
C VAL A 107 16.08 -38.07 7.82
N TRP A 108 17.10 -38.48 7.10
CA TRP A 108 18.29 -39.11 7.68
C TRP A 108 19.01 -38.18 8.66
N VAL A 109 19.29 -36.93 8.26
CA VAL A 109 19.98 -35.93 9.09
C VAL A 109 19.20 -35.63 10.36
N ASN A 110 17.88 -35.43 10.23
CA ASN A 110 16.98 -35.10 11.35
C ASN A 110 16.80 -36.30 12.32
N VAL A 111 16.75 -37.53 11.81
CA VAL A 111 16.65 -38.75 12.65
C VAL A 111 17.95 -39.05 13.35
N THR A 112 19.10 -38.84 12.71
CA THR A 112 20.43 -39.08 13.30
C THR A 112 20.90 -37.95 14.21
N HIS A 113 20.12 -36.89 14.37
CA HIS A 113 20.43 -35.69 15.17
C HIS A 113 21.77 -35.01 14.78
N THR A 114 22.18 -35.16 13.53
CA THR A 114 23.44 -34.56 13.01
C THR A 114 23.24 -33.12 12.55
N GLY A 115 21.99 -32.61 12.56
CA GLY A 115 21.65 -31.25 12.20
C GLY A 115 20.12 -31.07 12.01
N HIS A 116 19.71 -29.90 11.57
CA HIS A 116 18.37 -29.61 11.06
C HIS A 116 18.46 -29.23 9.60
N GLU A 117 17.85 -30.00 8.72
CA GLU A 117 17.85 -29.75 7.29
C GLU A 117 16.39 -29.63 6.77
N GLY A 118 16.12 -28.57 6.01
CA GLY A 118 14.85 -28.39 5.31
C GLY A 118 14.90 -29.12 3.96
N ALA A 119 13.76 -29.67 3.53
CA ALA A 119 13.61 -30.40 2.28
C ALA A 119 12.56 -29.78 1.35
N SER A 120 12.13 -28.56 1.59
CA SER A 120 11.18 -27.88 0.72
C SER A 120 11.91 -27.26 -0.47
N THR A 121 11.43 -27.56 -1.68
CA THR A 121 11.98 -26.97 -2.91
C THR A 121 11.57 -25.49 -3.08
N ILE A 122 12.26 -24.76 -3.96
CA ILE A 122 11.90 -23.39 -4.35
C ILE A 122 10.45 -23.34 -4.81
N THR A 123 10.01 -24.30 -5.65
CA THR A 123 8.64 -24.39 -6.14
C THR A 123 7.62 -24.57 -5.01
N GLN A 124 7.94 -25.44 -4.04
CA GLN A 124 7.08 -25.61 -2.85
C GLN A 124 7.00 -24.35 -1.97
N GLN A 125 8.11 -23.63 -1.83
CA GLN A 125 8.13 -22.36 -1.10
C GLN A 125 7.31 -21.29 -1.81
N PHE A 126 7.41 -21.21 -3.15
CA PHE A 126 6.58 -20.33 -3.96
C PHE A 126 5.10 -20.64 -3.76
N VAL A 127 4.68 -21.90 -3.92
CA VAL A 127 3.28 -22.35 -3.70
C VAL A 127 2.79 -21.96 -2.30
N ARG A 128 3.58 -22.21 -1.27
CA ARG A 128 3.22 -21.87 0.12
C ARG A 128 2.98 -20.39 0.32
N ASN A 129 3.85 -19.55 -0.27
CA ASN A 129 3.83 -18.11 -0.03
C ASN A 129 2.84 -17.36 -0.94
N THR A 130 2.27 -18.01 -1.95
CA THR A 130 1.33 -17.43 -2.92
C THR A 130 0.00 -18.17 -2.94
N ILE A 131 -0.08 -19.33 -3.56
CA ILE A 131 -1.32 -20.09 -3.82
C ILE A 131 -1.95 -20.61 -2.53
N LEU A 132 -1.13 -21.02 -1.55
CA LEU A 132 -1.55 -21.50 -0.24
C LEU A 132 -1.20 -20.50 0.89
N ALA A 133 -1.21 -19.21 0.59
CA ALA A 133 -0.84 -18.16 1.56
C ALA A 133 -1.69 -18.23 2.85
N ASP A 134 -2.97 -18.52 2.72
CA ASP A 134 -3.89 -18.67 3.86
C ASP A 134 -3.52 -19.87 4.77
N GLU A 135 -2.88 -20.90 4.19
CA GLU A 135 -2.41 -22.08 4.92
C GLU A 135 -0.93 -21.98 5.34
N ALA A 136 -0.23 -20.92 4.96
CA ALA A 136 1.24 -20.82 5.08
C ALA A 136 1.76 -21.03 6.51
N THR A 137 1.00 -20.61 7.51
CA THR A 137 1.33 -20.75 8.95
C THR A 137 1.01 -22.12 9.53
N GLU A 138 0.23 -22.97 8.83
CA GLU A 138 -0.11 -24.30 9.29
C GLU A 138 1.09 -25.26 9.15
N SER A 139 1.42 -26.01 10.20
CA SER A 139 2.44 -27.05 10.16
C SER A 139 1.82 -28.45 10.03
N THR A 140 0.93 -28.64 9.03
CA THR A 140 0.16 -29.87 8.82
C THR A 140 0.69 -30.71 7.66
N LEU A 141 0.51 -32.04 7.74
CA LEU A 141 0.78 -32.93 6.60
C LEU A 141 -0.15 -32.64 5.41
N LYS A 142 -1.39 -32.22 5.67
CA LYS A 142 -2.35 -31.80 4.65
C LYS A 142 -1.73 -30.71 3.77
N ARG A 143 -1.27 -29.62 4.37
CA ARG A 143 -0.63 -28.52 3.64
C ARG A 143 0.58 -29.02 2.84
N LYS A 144 1.45 -29.86 3.43
CA LYS A 144 2.63 -30.39 2.74
C LYS A 144 2.28 -31.24 1.50
N VAL A 145 1.21 -32.02 1.57
CA VAL A 145 0.71 -32.79 0.41
C VAL A 145 0.17 -31.86 -0.66
N ARG A 146 -0.57 -30.81 -0.29
CA ARG A 146 -1.11 -29.79 -1.19
C ARG A 146 0.01 -29.01 -1.86
N GLU A 147 1.01 -28.53 -1.10
CA GLU A 147 2.22 -27.88 -1.63
C GLU A 147 2.92 -28.76 -2.68
N ALA A 148 3.18 -30.01 -2.33
CA ALA A 148 3.88 -30.96 -3.22
C ALA A 148 3.11 -31.21 -4.52
N TYR A 149 1.80 -31.41 -4.44
CA TYR A 149 0.95 -31.63 -5.59
C TYR A 149 0.93 -30.44 -6.53
N ILE A 150 0.68 -29.23 -5.99
CA ILE A 150 0.65 -28.00 -6.79
C ILE A 150 2.04 -27.70 -7.36
N ALA A 151 3.13 -27.92 -6.60
CA ALA A 151 4.50 -27.73 -7.10
C ALA A 151 4.81 -28.60 -8.33
N ILE A 152 4.36 -29.87 -8.31
CA ILE A 152 4.50 -30.77 -9.49
C ILE A 152 3.70 -30.20 -10.68
N LYS A 153 2.47 -29.74 -10.44
CA LYS A 153 1.62 -29.20 -11.51
C LYS A 153 2.14 -27.91 -12.09
N LEU A 154 2.74 -27.05 -11.28
CA LEU A 154 3.38 -25.83 -11.78
C LEU A 154 4.58 -26.16 -12.69
N GLU A 155 5.41 -27.13 -12.34
CA GLU A 155 6.56 -27.51 -13.17
C GLU A 155 6.17 -28.30 -14.43
N GLU A 156 4.91 -28.75 -14.56
CA GLU A 156 4.34 -29.21 -15.83
C GLU A 156 4.00 -28.04 -16.77
N SER A 157 3.74 -26.84 -16.23
CA SER A 157 3.22 -25.67 -16.98
C SER A 157 4.25 -24.55 -17.18
N TYR A 158 5.20 -24.40 -16.27
CA TYR A 158 6.21 -23.34 -16.26
C TYR A 158 7.63 -23.92 -16.25
N SER A 159 8.54 -23.26 -16.93
CA SER A 159 9.97 -23.58 -16.87
C SER A 159 10.57 -23.28 -15.49
N LYS A 160 11.72 -23.87 -15.20
CA LYS A 160 12.47 -23.59 -13.95
C LYS A 160 12.82 -22.12 -13.79
N ASP A 161 13.20 -21.46 -14.87
CA ASP A 161 13.57 -20.04 -14.86
C ASP A 161 12.36 -19.15 -14.57
N GLU A 162 11.20 -19.45 -15.17
CA GLU A 162 9.96 -18.74 -14.85
C GLU A 162 9.55 -18.92 -13.38
N ILE A 163 9.69 -20.13 -12.84
CA ILE A 163 9.39 -20.40 -11.42
C ILE A 163 10.36 -19.67 -10.50
N LEU A 164 11.65 -19.64 -10.83
CA LEU A 164 12.66 -18.91 -10.06
C LEU A 164 12.39 -17.40 -10.09
N GLN A 165 12.04 -16.86 -11.26
CA GLN A 165 11.64 -15.47 -11.41
C GLN A 165 10.41 -15.13 -10.55
N MET A 166 9.36 -15.96 -10.62
CA MET A 166 8.16 -15.79 -9.79
C MET A 166 8.50 -15.84 -8.29
N TYR A 167 9.32 -16.80 -7.86
CA TYR A 167 9.75 -16.93 -6.47
C TYR A 167 10.48 -15.68 -5.99
N LEU A 168 11.51 -15.25 -6.71
CA LEU A 168 12.34 -14.11 -6.35
C LEU A 168 11.59 -12.77 -6.37
N ASN A 169 10.50 -12.67 -7.14
CA ASN A 169 9.63 -11.50 -7.18
C ASN A 169 8.56 -11.49 -6.07
N THR A 170 8.32 -12.63 -5.39
CA THR A 170 7.19 -12.72 -4.43
C THR A 170 7.59 -12.90 -2.99
N ILE A 171 8.78 -13.47 -2.72
CA ILE A 171 9.15 -13.83 -1.35
C ILE A 171 9.33 -12.62 -0.45
N ASN A 172 8.98 -12.78 0.83
CA ASN A 172 9.09 -11.74 1.84
C ASN A 172 10.53 -11.61 2.36
N TYR A 173 11.12 -10.43 2.21
CA TYR A 173 12.44 -10.07 2.73
C TYR A 173 12.40 -9.23 4.02
N GLY A 174 11.24 -9.10 4.66
CA GLY A 174 11.08 -8.24 5.85
C GLY A 174 10.97 -6.75 5.52
N GLN A 175 10.66 -5.93 6.53
CA GLN A 175 10.51 -4.48 6.39
C GLN A 175 9.54 -4.06 5.26
N GLY A 176 8.51 -4.88 5.01
CA GLY A 176 7.54 -4.63 3.94
C GLY A 176 8.06 -4.89 2.53
N ALA A 177 9.32 -5.32 2.35
CA ALA A 177 9.89 -5.59 1.04
C ALA A 177 9.52 -7.01 0.58
N TYR A 178 8.81 -7.10 -0.52
CA TYR A 178 8.45 -8.34 -1.20
C TYR A 178 9.11 -8.37 -2.58
N GLY A 179 9.86 -9.43 -2.85
CA GLY A 179 10.70 -9.57 -4.03
C GLY A 179 12.08 -8.93 -3.87
N ILE A 180 13.02 -9.46 -4.67
CA ILE A 180 14.46 -9.14 -4.55
C ILE A 180 14.79 -7.69 -4.90
N GLN A 181 14.10 -7.10 -5.89
CA GLN A 181 14.34 -5.71 -6.29
C GLN A 181 13.93 -4.76 -5.17
N ALA A 182 12.72 -4.93 -4.62
CA ALA A 182 12.26 -4.14 -3.49
C ALA A 182 13.17 -4.29 -2.26
N ALA A 183 13.69 -5.50 -2.02
CA ALA A 183 14.65 -5.75 -0.94
C ALA A 183 16.01 -5.06 -1.20
N ALA A 184 16.53 -5.12 -2.41
CA ALA A 184 17.76 -4.45 -2.80
C ALA A 184 17.67 -2.93 -2.64
N GLN A 185 16.57 -2.35 -3.07
CA GLN A 185 16.27 -0.93 -2.87
C GLN A 185 16.12 -0.59 -1.38
N ARG A 186 15.39 -1.43 -0.62
CA ARG A 186 15.14 -1.19 0.80
C ARG A 186 16.41 -1.19 1.64
N TYR A 187 17.26 -2.21 1.48
CA TYR A 187 18.39 -2.40 2.36
C TYR A 187 19.69 -1.76 1.86
N TYR A 188 19.79 -1.50 0.54
CA TYR A 188 21.04 -1.05 -0.08
C TYR A 188 20.88 0.15 -1.01
N SER A 189 19.65 0.63 -1.29
CA SER A 189 19.36 1.69 -2.26
C SER A 189 20.00 1.41 -3.64
N LYS A 190 19.90 0.15 -4.09
CA LYS A 190 20.49 -0.37 -5.33
C LYS A 190 19.51 -1.24 -6.10
N ASP A 191 19.76 -1.41 -7.38
CA ASP A 191 19.09 -2.45 -8.16
C ASP A 191 19.66 -3.84 -7.79
N ALA A 192 18.82 -4.88 -7.92
CA ALA A 192 19.21 -6.25 -7.56
C ALA A 192 20.44 -6.73 -8.32
N LYS A 193 20.59 -6.36 -9.59
CA LYS A 193 21.74 -6.71 -10.44
C LYS A 193 23.06 -6.11 -9.95
N ASP A 194 23.03 -5.01 -9.19
CA ASP A 194 24.20 -4.25 -8.72
C ASP A 194 24.63 -4.64 -7.30
N LEU A 195 24.00 -5.66 -6.73
CA LEU A 195 24.36 -6.19 -5.41
C LEU A 195 25.75 -6.87 -5.45
N THR A 196 26.57 -6.58 -4.45
CA THR A 196 27.82 -7.35 -4.22
C THR A 196 27.50 -8.78 -3.74
N ILE A 197 28.49 -9.66 -3.76
CA ILE A 197 28.35 -11.05 -3.25
C ILE A 197 27.83 -11.04 -1.80
N ALA A 198 28.43 -10.22 -0.94
CA ALA A 198 28.03 -10.11 0.46
C ALA A 198 26.60 -9.59 0.61
N GLN A 199 26.19 -8.60 -0.19
CA GLN A 199 24.85 -8.04 -0.20
C GLN A 199 23.80 -9.05 -0.71
N ALA A 200 24.09 -9.72 -1.83
CA ALA A 200 23.23 -10.78 -2.36
C ALA A 200 23.06 -11.92 -1.34
N ALA A 201 24.14 -12.41 -0.74
CA ALA A 201 24.09 -13.45 0.29
C ALA A 201 23.31 -13.02 1.55
N THR A 202 23.38 -11.74 1.91
CA THR A 202 22.60 -11.17 3.01
C THR A 202 21.10 -11.29 2.69
N LEU A 203 20.67 -10.81 1.52
CA LEU A 203 19.26 -10.86 1.14
C LEU A 203 18.76 -12.30 0.99
N ILE A 204 19.51 -13.20 0.36
CA ILE A 204 19.17 -14.63 0.23
C ILE A 204 18.91 -15.27 1.59
N GLY A 205 19.60 -14.82 2.64
CA GLY A 205 19.45 -15.35 3.99
C GLY A 205 18.17 -14.95 4.70
N ILE A 206 17.53 -13.82 4.33
CA ILE A 206 16.39 -13.25 5.06
C ILE A 206 15.11 -14.10 4.98
N PRO A 207 14.68 -14.63 3.82
CA PRO A 207 13.38 -15.28 3.66
C PRO A 207 13.13 -16.49 4.55
N GLN A 208 14.18 -17.15 5.03
CA GLN A 208 14.04 -18.29 5.96
C GLN A 208 13.33 -17.87 7.26
N SER A 209 13.55 -16.65 7.74
CA SER A 209 12.89 -16.04 8.90
C SER A 209 13.00 -14.52 8.83
N PRO A 210 12.10 -13.83 8.11
CA PRO A 210 12.26 -12.41 7.79
C PRO A 210 12.38 -11.49 9.01
N THR A 211 11.78 -11.84 10.13
CA THR A 211 11.89 -11.08 11.37
C THR A 211 13.21 -11.38 12.09
N TYR A 212 13.61 -12.64 12.19
CA TYR A 212 14.80 -13.05 12.95
C TYR A 212 16.10 -12.73 12.22
N ASN A 213 16.10 -12.85 10.89
CA ASN A 213 17.26 -12.56 10.04
C ASN A 213 17.26 -11.13 9.48
N ASN A 214 16.47 -10.22 10.06
CA ASN A 214 16.38 -8.84 9.63
C ASN A 214 17.72 -8.11 9.89
N PRO A 215 18.36 -7.54 8.86
CA PRO A 215 19.66 -6.88 9.03
C PRO A 215 19.60 -5.57 9.82
N ILE A 216 18.44 -4.92 9.90
CA ILE A 216 18.23 -3.67 10.67
C ILE A 216 18.01 -4.00 12.14
N ASP A 217 17.10 -4.94 12.43
CA ASP A 217 16.67 -5.23 13.80
C ASP A 217 17.58 -6.26 14.50
N ASN A 218 18.16 -7.18 13.72
CA ASN A 218 18.96 -8.31 14.22
C ASN A 218 20.25 -8.52 13.39
N PRO A 219 21.17 -7.54 13.33
CA PRO A 219 22.34 -7.58 12.44
C PRO A 219 23.25 -8.77 12.66
N GLU A 220 23.45 -9.23 13.90
CA GLU A 220 24.30 -10.39 14.21
C GLU A 220 23.70 -11.71 13.67
N ASN A 221 22.41 -11.91 13.86
CA ASN A 221 21.72 -13.08 13.32
C ASN A 221 21.76 -13.07 11.78
N CYS A 222 21.53 -11.91 11.19
CA CYS A 222 21.61 -11.71 9.75
C CYS A 222 23.01 -12.02 9.22
N LYS A 223 24.07 -11.54 9.89
CA LYS A 223 25.48 -11.81 9.52
C LYS A 223 25.81 -13.29 9.60
N ASN A 224 25.36 -13.98 10.65
CA ASN A 224 25.53 -15.44 10.79
C ASN A 224 24.80 -16.19 9.67
N ARG A 225 23.60 -15.79 9.34
CA ARG A 225 22.83 -16.40 8.24
C ARG A 225 23.45 -16.12 6.87
N ARG A 226 23.95 -14.91 6.62
CA ARG A 226 24.72 -14.55 5.43
C ARG A 226 25.91 -15.45 5.24
N ASN A 227 26.70 -15.67 6.30
CA ASN A 227 27.91 -16.50 6.25
C ASN A 227 27.56 -17.94 5.85
N LEU A 228 26.47 -18.50 6.37
CA LEU A 228 25.99 -19.82 5.97
C LEU A 228 25.52 -19.84 4.48
N VAL A 229 24.97 -18.75 3.97
CA VAL A 229 24.65 -18.62 2.53
C VAL A 229 25.93 -18.62 1.71
N LEU A 230 26.95 -17.85 2.12
CA LEU A 230 28.26 -17.82 1.46
C LEU A 230 28.93 -19.20 1.43
N ASP A 231 28.90 -19.96 2.54
CA ASP A 231 29.38 -21.32 2.60
C ASP A 231 28.69 -22.23 1.58
N ARG A 232 27.39 -22.11 1.40
CA ARG A 232 26.62 -22.86 0.39
C ARG A 232 26.93 -22.41 -1.02
N MET A 233 27.09 -21.11 -1.27
CA MET A 233 27.51 -20.58 -2.57
C MET A 233 28.87 -21.09 -2.97
N LEU A 234 29.85 -21.16 -2.03
CA LEU A 234 31.15 -21.75 -2.26
C LEU A 234 31.06 -23.26 -2.55
N THR A 235 30.35 -24.01 -1.71
CA THR A 235 30.21 -25.47 -1.85
C THR A 235 29.59 -25.86 -3.20
N ASN A 236 28.65 -25.03 -3.71
CA ASN A 236 28.01 -25.27 -4.99
C ASN A 236 28.72 -24.57 -6.19
N GLY A 237 29.91 -24.01 -5.99
CA GLY A 237 30.73 -23.42 -7.05
C GLY A 237 30.17 -22.14 -7.66
N VAL A 238 29.31 -21.41 -6.94
CA VAL A 238 28.79 -20.11 -7.36
C VAL A 238 29.84 -19.02 -7.19
N ILE A 239 30.66 -19.12 -6.14
CA ILE A 239 31.77 -18.22 -5.82
C ILE A 239 33.06 -19.02 -5.55
N THR A 240 34.18 -18.38 -5.73
CA THR A 240 35.51 -18.92 -5.41
C THR A 240 35.79 -18.79 -3.90
N GLN A 241 36.85 -19.51 -3.42
CA GLN A 241 37.31 -19.38 -2.02
C GLN A 241 37.75 -17.95 -1.70
N GLU A 242 38.40 -17.26 -2.62
CA GLU A 242 38.85 -15.87 -2.44
C GLU A 242 37.68 -14.91 -2.29
N GLU A 243 36.66 -15.05 -3.15
CA GLU A 243 35.42 -14.27 -3.08
C GLU A 243 34.62 -14.55 -1.80
N HIS A 244 34.56 -15.81 -1.38
CA HIS A 244 33.93 -16.21 -0.13
C HIS A 244 34.57 -15.53 1.07
N ASP A 245 35.91 -15.62 1.21
CA ASP A 245 36.68 -15.10 2.36
C ASP A 245 36.54 -13.54 2.39
N ALA A 246 36.63 -12.91 1.23
CA ALA A 246 36.41 -11.46 1.11
C ALA A 246 34.98 -11.04 1.53
N ALA A 247 33.95 -11.71 1.00
CA ALA A 247 32.55 -11.38 1.31
C ALA A 247 32.22 -11.68 2.78
N GLN A 248 32.79 -12.71 3.38
CA GLN A 248 32.56 -13.06 4.77
C GLN A 248 33.22 -12.05 5.74
N ALA A 249 34.34 -11.42 5.33
CA ALA A 249 35.02 -10.39 6.11
C ALA A 249 34.29 -9.01 6.06
N GLU A 250 33.43 -8.79 5.08
CA GLU A 250 32.67 -7.54 4.97
C GLU A 250 31.64 -7.39 6.10
N ASP A 251 31.39 -6.16 6.52
CA ASP A 251 30.20 -5.84 7.32
C ASP A 251 28.94 -5.86 6.44
N LEU A 252 27.74 -5.71 7.05
CA LEU A 252 26.48 -5.73 6.29
C LEU A 252 26.37 -4.56 5.32
N ASN A 253 27.07 -3.45 5.57
CA ASN A 253 27.16 -2.26 4.71
C ASN A 253 25.80 -1.78 4.21
N LEU A 254 24.80 -1.71 5.12
CA LEU A 254 23.45 -1.28 4.81
C LEU A 254 23.47 0.19 4.37
N ASN A 255 22.72 0.48 3.33
CA ASN A 255 22.33 1.83 2.92
C ASN A 255 20.79 1.84 2.83
N VAL A 256 20.19 1.86 4.01
CA VAL A 256 18.72 1.72 4.16
C VAL A 256 18.06 2.92 3.52
N SER A 257 17.25 2.69 2.49
CA SER A 257 16.42 3.76 1.94
C SER A 257 15.44 4.23 3.01
N GLU A 258 15.27 5.54 3.12
CA GLU A 258 14.13 6.06 3.85
C GLU A 258 12.87 5.56 3.14
N VAL A 259 12.29 4.49 3.67
CA VAL A 259 10.91 4.19 3.33
C VAL A 259 10.12 5.30 3.99
N SER A 260 9.37 6.04 3.20
CA SER A 260 8.22 6.70 3.79
C SER A 260 7.49 5.64 4.59
N THR A 261 7.45 5.80 5.89
CA THR A 261 6.90 4.82 6.82
C THR A 261 5.46 4.52 6.40
N GLY A 262 5.27 3.48 5.62
CA GLY A 262 4.00 2.76 5.49
C GLY A 262 2.90 3.32 4.62
N ASP A 263 2.94 4.55 4.12
CA ASP A 263 1.81 5.12 3.39
C ASP A 263 2.04 5.36 1.88
N GLY A 264 3.30 5.20 1.41
CA GLY A 264 3.65 5.40 0.00
C GLY A 264 3.52 6.84 -0.50
N MET A 265 3.32 7.81 0.38
CA MET A 265 3.17 9.22 0.01
C MET A 265 4.50 9.95 0.10
N TYR A 266 5.07 10.35 -1.06
CA TYR A 266 6.39 10.97 -1.14
C TYR A 266 6.36 12.49 -1.10
N LYS A 267 5.32 13.09 -1.72
CA LYS A 267 5.15 14.54 -1.84
C LYS A 267 3.72 14.95 -1.53
N TYR A 268 3.58 16.14 -0.96
CA TYR A 268 2.29 16.79 -0.74
C TYR A 268 1.29 15.89 -0.04
N LYS A 269 1.68 15.33 1.10
CA LYS A 269 1.00 14.23 1.81
C LYS A 269 -0.48 14.48 2.08
N TYR A 270 -0.90 15.70 2.39
CA TYR A 270 -2.32 16.05 2.53
C TYR A 270 -3.10 15.88 1.23
N PHE A 271 -2.50 16.24 0.10
CA PHE A 271 -3.15 16.05 -1.19
C PHE A 271 -3.17 14.57 -1.59
N THR A 272 -2.07 13.86 -1.44
CA THR A 272 -1.98 12.45 -1.81
C THR A 272 -2.83 11.55 -0.92
N SER A 273 -3.01 11.88 0.37
CA SER A 273 -3.97 11.20 1.24
C SER A 273 -5.42 11.43 0.77
N TYR A 274 -5.75 12.65 0.35
CA TYR A 274 -7.06 12.96 -0.24
C TYR A 274 -7.30 12.19 -1.55
N VAL A 275 -6.27 12.04 -2.41
CA VAL A 275 -6.36 11.21 -3.62
C VAL A 275 -6.64 9.75 -3.26
N ARG A 276 -5.92 9.19 -2.28
CA ARG A 276 -6.17 7.82 -1.78
C ARG A 276 -7.60 7.64 -1.28
N GLU A 277 -8.08 8.55 -0.44
CA GLU A 277 -9.45 8.51 0.07
C GLU A 277 -10.50 8.60 -1.06
N THR A 278 -10.22 9.41 -2.08
CA THR A 278 -11.10 9.57 -3.24
C THR A 278 -11.14 8.29 -4.07
N LEU A 279 -9.99 7.67 -4.35
CA LEU A 279 -9.93 6.41 -5.07
C LEU A 279 -10.68 5.29 -4.33
N LEU A 280 -10.54 5.21 -3.00
CA LEU A 280 -11.24 4.20 -2.18
C LEU A 280 -12.76 4.37 -2.11
N LYS A 281 -13.33 5.49 -2.58
CA LYS A 281 -14.78 5.65 -2.74
C LYS A 281 -15.29 4.96 -4.00
N ASP A 282 -14.49 4.95 -5.06
CA ASP A 282 -14.89 4.50 -6.39
C ASP A 282 -14.33 3.10 -6.74
N TYR A 283 -13.24 2.68 -6.10
CA TYR A 283 -12.53 1.43 -6.34
C TYR A 283 -12.36 0.63 -5.06
N SER A 284 -12.29 -0.69 -5.18
CA SER A 284 -11.97 -1.58 -4.05
C SER A 284 -10.53 -1.36 -3.55
N ALA A 285 -10.28 -1.74 -2.29
CA ALA A 285 -8.93 -1.68 -1.73
C ALA A 285 -7.91 -2.50 -2.55
N ASP A 286 -8.32 -3.65 -3.09
CA ASP A 286 -7.44 -4.48 -3.92
C ASP A 286 -7.08 -3.78 -5.24
N GLU A 287 -8.03 -3.12 -5.90
CA GLU A 287 -7.73 -2.34 -7.10
C GLU A 287 -6.80 -1.17 -6.81
N VAL A 288 -7.02 -0.45 -5.69
CA VAL A 288 -6.19 0.71 -5.33
C VAL A 288 -4.78 0.30 -4.89
N PHE A 289 -4.62 -0.80 -4.13
CA PHE A 289 -3.33 -1.15 -3.54
C PHE A 289 -2.58 -2.27 -4.26
N LYS A 290 -3.24 -3.00 -5.16
CA LYS A 290 -2.66 -4.16 -5.87
C LYS A 290 -2.87 -4.12 -7.39
N GLY A 291 -3.71 -3.20 -7.87
CA GLY A 291 -4.16 -3.20 -9.27
C GLY A 291 -3.22 -2.50 -10.25
N GLY A 292 -2.09 -1.93 -9.82
CA GLY A 292 -1.12 -1.30 -10.72
C GLY A 292 -1.65 -0.06 -11.45
N MET A 293 -2.59 0.68 -10.85
CA MET A 293 -3.20 1.84 -11.51
C MET A 293 -2.16 2.94 -11.76
N THR A 294 -2.32 3.64 -12.87
CA THR A 294 -1.64 4.92 -13.13
C THR A 294 -2.64 6.05 -12.96
N VAL A 295 -2.46 6.86 -11.92
CA VAL A 295 -3.34 7.97 -11.57
C VAL A 295 -2.62 9.28 -11.88
N VAL A 296 -3.17 10.06 -12.83
CA VAL A 296 -2.71 11.43 -13.10
C VAL A 296 -3.68 12.39 -12.43
N THR A 297 -3.18 13.17 -11.50
CA THR A 297 -3.98 14.11 -10.71
C THR A 297 -4.09 15.48 -11.36
N THR A 298 -4.84 16.36 -10.75
CA THR A 298 -5.01 17.74 -11.21
C THR A 298 -4.01 18.72 -10.56
N LEU A 299 -3.25 18.27 -9.55
CA LEU A 299 -2.29 19.08 -8.82
C LEU A 299 -1.17 19.60 -9.74
N ASP A 300 -0.91 20.89 -9.65
CA ASP A 300 0.19 21.55 -10.34
C ASP A 300 1.35 21.79 -9.35
N PRO A 301 2.52 21.14 -9.54
CA PRO A 301 3.64 21.27 -8.63
C PRO A 301 4.09 22.71 -8.39
N ALA A 302 4.08 23.55 -9.44
CA ALA A 302 4.51 24.94 -9.30
C ALA A 302 3.51 25.78 -8.47
N ILE A 303 2.22 25.54 -8.64
CA ILE A 303 1.18 26.21 -7.85
C ILE A 303 1.22 25.70 -6.41
N GLN A 304 1.45 24.40 -6.20
CA GLN A 304 1.57 23.79 -4.87
C GLN A 304 2.77 24.37 -4.10
N GLU A 305 3.95 24.43 -4.72
CA GLU A 305 5.16 24.98 -4.11
C GLU A 305 4.99 26.48 -3.76
N ALA A 306 4.32 27.25 -4.63
CA ALA A 306 3.98 28.63 -4.35
C ALA A 306 3.00 28.77 -3.17
N ALA A 307 2.03 27.88 -3.08
CA ALA A 307 1.08 27.84 -1.98
C ALA A 307 1.77 27.46 -0.63
N GLU A 308 2.64 26.47 -0.65
CA GLU A 308 3.43 26.07 0.54
C GLU A 308 4.33 27.22 1.00
N SER A 309 5.05 27.88 0.08
CA SER A 309 5.89 29.02 0.39
C SER A 309 5.09 30.19 1.01
N ALA A 310 3.89 30.46 0.47
CA ALA A 310 3.01 31.49 1.01
C ALA A 310 2.45 31.13 2.40
N ALA A 311 2.10 29.86 2.61
CA ALA A 311 1.63 29.33 3.88
C ALA A 311 2.73 29.44 4.95
N ASP A 312 3.95 29.00 4.65
CA ASP A 312 5.10 29.05 5.55
C ASP A 312 5.45 30.50 5.93
N ALA A 313 5.49 31.39 4.96
CA ALA A 313 5.73 32.82 5.20
C ALA A 313 4.65 33.44 6.11
N LYS A 314 3.38 33.04 5.93
CA LYS A 314 2.27 33.54 6.74
C LYS A 314 2.27 32.97 8.16
N MET A 315 2.65 31.71 8.31
CA MET A 315 2.65 31.01 9.59
C MET A 315 3.93 31.23 10.40
N SER A 316 4.99 31.75 9.75
CA SER A 316 6.25 32.06 10.42
C SER A 316 6.06 33.08 11.56
N GLY A 317 6.52 32.71 12.76
CA GLY A 317 6.41 33.53 13.95
C GLY A 317 5.02 33.54 14.63
N LEU A 318 4.06 32.79 14.09
CA LEU A 318 2.79 32.57 14.78
C LEU A 318 2.88 31.36 15.73
N SER A 319 1.96 31.34 16.69
CA SER A 319 1.86 30.26 17.68
C SER A 319 1.64 28.91 16.99
N ASP A 320 2.28 27.85 17.52
CA ASP A 320 2.15 26.48 17.04
C ASP A 320 0.73 25.91 17.20
N ASN A 321 -0.12 26.56 18.00
CA ASN A 321 -1.54 26.20 18.13
C ASN A 321 -2.41 26.69 16.97
N LEU A 322 -1.84 27.48 16.05
CA LEU A 322 -2.56 27.95 14.86
C LEU A 322 -2.26 27.03 13.70
N GLU A 323 -3.31 26.65 12.99
CA GLU A 323 -3.27 25.85 11.79
C GLU A 323 -3.70 26.66 10.57
N LEU A 324 -3.33 26.18 9.39
CA LEU A 324 -3.72 26.78 8.12
C LEU A 324 -4.15 25.67 7.14
N ALA A 325 -5.22 25.94 6.41
CA ALA A 325 -5.58 25.17 5.23
C ALA A 325 -5.74 26.11 4.02
N LEU A 326 -5.34 25.61 2.84
CA LEU A 326 -5.47 26.35 1.60
C LEU A 326 -5.87 25.37 0.48
N VAL A 327 -6.84 25.79 -0.35
CA VAL A 327 -7.18 25.06 -1.58
C VAL A 327 -7.18 26.07 -2.73
N SER A 328 -6.42 25.78 -3.78
CA SER A 328 -6.46 26.53 -5.04
C SER A 328 -7.19 25.74 -6.09
N VAL A 329 -8.25 26.33 -6.64
CA VAL A 329 -9.13 25.71 -7.64
C VAL A 329 -9.11 26.52 -8.91
N ASP A 330 -8.97 25.84 -10.03
CA ASP A 330 -9.10 26.43 -11.36
C ASP A 330 -10.60 26.75 -11.63
N PRO A 331 -10.97 28.00 -11.85
CA PRO A 331 -12.37 28.38 -11.97
C PRO A 331 -13.05 27.86 -13.24
N ASP A 332 -12.28 27.56 -14.30
CA ASP A 332 -12.82 27.07 -15.57
C ASP A 332 -13.11 25.58 -15.55
N THR A 333 -12.31 24.81 -14.82
CA THR A 333 -12.39 23.34 -14.77
C THR A 333 -12.93 22.78 -13.45
N GLY A 334 -12.88 23.58 -12.36
CA GLY A 334 -13.14 23.11 -11.00
C GLY A 334 -12.03 22.23 -10.42
N PHE A 335 -10.90 22.08 -11.11
CA PHE A 335 -9.80 21.21 -10.69
C PHE A 335 -8.99 21.82 -9.56
N ILE A 336 -8.69 21.01 -8.54
CA ILE A 336 -7.78 21.39 -7.45
C ILE A 336 -6.35 21.41 -8.00
N LYS A 337 -5.72 22.60 -7.96
CA LYS A 337 -4.35 22.82 -8.41
C LYS A 337 -3.33 22.78 -7.28
N ALA A 338 -3.74 23.16 -6.06
CA ALA A 338 -2.94 23.04 -4.86
C ALA A 338 -3.85 22.77 -3.64
N LEU A 339 -3.31 22.05 -2.65
CA LEU A 339 -4.00 21.75 -1.41
C LEU A 339 -2.99 21.67 -0.25
N ILE A 340 -3.26 22.45 0.80
CA ILE A 340 -2.56 22.40 2.09
C ILE A 340 -3.59 22.07 3.15
N GLY A 341 -3.41 20.99 3.87
CA GLY A 341 -4.36 20.50 4.88
C GLY A 341 -3.97 20.80 6.32
N GLY A 342 -2.78 21.36 6.55
CA GLY A 342 -2.23 21.68 7.86
C GLY A 342 -0.75 22.06 7.75
N ARG A 343 -0.06 22.23 8.88
CA ARG A 343 1.37 22.59 8.91
C ARG A 343 2.28 21.40 8.64
N ASP A 344 1.99 20.27 9.25
CA ASP A 344 2.84 19.08 9.23
C ASP A 344 1.96 17.82 9.26
N TYR A 345 1.96 17.08 8.15
CA TYR A 345 1.19 15.87 8.01
C TYR A 345 1.65 14.77 8.97
N ASP A 346 2.95 14.65 9.21
CA ASP A 346 3.50 13.59 10.05
C ASP A 346 3.21 13.82 11.54
N ALA A 347 2.99 15.08 11.93
CA ALA A 347 2.52 15.43 13.27
C ALA A 347 0.99 15.31 13.40
N ASN A 348 0.24 15.58 12.34
CA ASN A 348 -1.22 15.55 12.35
C ASN A 348 -1.77 15.23 10.94
N GLU A 349 -2.21 13.99 10.73
CA GLU A 349 -2.78 13.53 9.46
C GLU A 349 -4.17 14.12 9.15
N PHE A 350 -4.83 14.76 10.13
CA PHE A 350 -6.16 15.33 9.94
C PHE A 350 -6.13 16.48 8.93
N ASN A 351 -6.71 16.24 7.75
CA ASN A 351 -6.72 17.18 6.64
C ASN A 351 -7.78 18.27 6.84
N LEU A 352 -7.34 19.43 7.32
CA LEU A 352 -8.25 20.56 7.55
C LEU A 352 -8.97 21.04 6.29
N ALA A 353 -8.35 20.88 5.11
CA ALA A 353 -8.95 21.33 3.85
C ALA A 353 -10.13 20.46 3.41
N THR A 354 -10.13 19.15 3.76
CA THR A 354 -11.14 18.19 3.28
C THR A 354 -12.00 17.56 4.36
N GLN A 355 -11.53 17.54 5.62
CA GLN A 355 -12.19 16.86 6.72
C GLN A 355 -12.73 17.80 7.79
N ALA A 356 -12.15 19.01 7.94
CA ALA A 356 -12.60 19.95 8.96
C ALA A 356 -13.95 20.56 8.62
N LYS A 357 -14.80 20.64 9.62
CA LYS A 357 -16.06 21.40 9.56
C LYS A 357 -15.91 22.69 10.33
N ARG A 358 -16.13 23.83 9.67
CA ARG A 358 -16.01 25.16 10.25
C ARG A 358 -17.22 25.99 9.86
N GLN A 359 -17.63 26.89 10.75
CA GLN A 359 -18.66 27.86 10.44
C GLN A 359 -18.18 28.77 9.30
N PRO A 360 -18.90 28.84 8.17
CA PRO A 360 -18.48 29.59 6.98
C PRO A 360 -18.61 31.11 7.16
N GLY A 361 -19.43 31.56 8.09
CA GLY A 361 -19.69 32.98 8.32
C GLY A 361 -20.23 33.65 7.06
N SER A 362 -19.85 34.90 6.87
CA SER A 362 -20.31 35.73 5.74
C SER A 362 -20.03 35.17 4.33
N SER A 363 -19.19 34.16 4.17
CA SER A 363 -19.02 33.50 2.87
C SER A 363 -20.30 32.79 2.41
N PHE A 364 -21.17 32.40 3.37
CA PHE A 364 -22.46 31.79 3.06
C PHE A 364 -23.49 32.75 2.44
N LYS A 365 -23.26 34.07 2.56
CA LYS A 365 -24.08 35.10 1.84
C LYS A 365 -24.05 34.88 0.33
N THR A 366 -23.05 34.24 -0.21
CA THR A 366 -23.00 33.87 -1.63
C THR A 366 -24.17 32.96 -2.01
N PHE A 367 -24.49 31.97 -1.19
CA PHE A 367 -25.59 31.05 -1.46
C PHE A 367 -26.97 31.75 -1.29
N THR A 368 -27.05 32.69 -0.35
CA THR A 368 -28.25 33.54 -0.19
C THR A 368 -28.44 34.42 -1.43
N LEU A 369 -27.37 35.04 -1.93
CA LEU A 369 -27.40 35.82 -3.16
C LEU A 369 -27.85 34.97 -4.36
N LEU A 370 -27.22 33.79 -4.54
CA LEU A 370 -27.55 32.87 -5.62
C LEU A 370 -29.00 32.39 -5.55
N ALA A 371 -29.51 32.08 -4.36
CA ALA A 371 -30.88 31.68 -4.15
C ALA A 371 -31.83 32.83 -4.52
N ALA A 372 -31.54 34.08 -4.09
CA ALA A 372 -32.36 35.25 -4.45
C ALA A 372 -32.40 35.50 -5.96
N LEU A 373 -31.24 35.41 -6.63
CA LEU A 373 -31.16 35.58 -8.09
C LEU A 373 -31.93 34.48 -8.83
N ASN A 374 -31.89 33.25 -8.34
CA ASN A 374 -32.62 32.11 -8.90
C ASN A 374 -34.16 32.28 -8.77
N GLU A 375 -34.61 32.96 -7.73
CA GLU A 375 -36.01 33.34 -7.53
C GLU A 375 -36.42 34.60 -8.34
N GLY A 376 -35.50 35.14 -9.15
CA GLY A 376 -35.78 36.31 -9.98
C GLY A 376 -35.65 37.65 -9.27
N VAL A 377 -35.10 37.67 -8.04
CA VAL A 377 -34.88 38.94 -7.31
C VAL A 377 -33.74 39.71 -8.00
N SER A 378 -34.03 40.98 -8.34
CA SER A 378 -33.01 41.83 -9.00
C SER A 378 -31.86 42.18 -8.04
N PRO A 379 -30.59 42.16 -8.49
CA PRO A 379 -29.45 42.61 -7.69
C PRO A 379 -29.52 44.10 -7.32
N GLU A 380 -30.39 44.85 -7.95
CA GLU A 380 -30.67 46.25 -7.65
C GLU A 380 -31.82 46.44 -6.65
N THR A 381 -32.47 45.37 -6.18
CA THR A 381 -33.43 45.41 -5.08
C THR A 381 -32.79 45.95 -3.83
N ASN A 382 -33.47 46.89 -3.17
CA ASN A 382 -32.95 47.52 -1.96
C ASN A 382 -33.20 46.67 -0.73
N LEU A 383 -32.19 46.56 0.11
CA LEU A 383 -32.21 45.94 1.42
C LEU A 383 -32.00 46.98 2.52
N ASN A 384 -32.50 46.68 3.71
CA ASN A 384 -32.29 47.49 4.89
C ASN A 384 -30.93 47.11 5.54
N GLY A 385 -29.93 47.98 5.41
CA GLY A 385 -28.59 47.81 5.97
C GLY A 385 -28.42 48.53 7.32
N ALA A 386 -29.45 48.83 8.05
CA ALA A 386 -29.39 49.47 9.37
C ALA A 386 -28.44 48.73 10.33
N GLY A 387 -27.78 49.43 11.22
CA GLY A 387 -26.80 48.84 12.14
C GLY A 387 -27.33 47.67 12.96
N HIS A 388 -28.63 47.75 13.33
CA HIS A 388 -29.36 46.74 14.10
C HIS A 388 -30.75 46.57 13.56
N VAL A 389 -31.22 45.33 13.42
CA VAL A 389 -32.60 45.01 13.01
C VAL A 389 -33.17 43.88 13.88
N ASN A 390 -34.49 43.87 14.04
CA ASN A 390 -35.20 42.74 14.66
C ASN A 390 -36.03 42.05 13.63
N ILE A 391 -35.70 40.78 13.31
CA ILE A 391 -36.40 39.96 12.34
C ILE A 391 -37.13 38.86 13.08
N ASN A 392 -38.44 39.04 13.29
CA ASN A 392 -39.31 38.07 13.99
C ASN A 392 -38.80 37.64 15.38
N GLY A 393 -38.20 38.58 16.14
CA GLY A 393 -37.62 38.34 17.47
C GLY A 393 -36.14 38.02 17.44
N TRP A 394 -35.54 37.77 16.28
CA TRP A 394 -34.11 37.57 16.11
C TRP A 394 -33.41 38.95 15.99
N GLN A 395 -32.50 39.26 16.91
CA GLN A 395 -31.71 40.47 16.86
C GLN A 395 -30.47 40.25 16.01
N VAL A 396 -30.35 41.00 14.92
CA VAL A 396 -29.20 40.94 14.00
C VAL A 396 -28.50 42.29 13.99
N GLU A 397 -27.15 42.25 14.03
CA GLU A 397 -26.34 43.46 13.90
C GLU A 397 -25.26 43.32 12.85
N ASN A 398 -24.91 44.43 12.22
CA ASN A 398 -23.74 44.52 11.37
C ASN A 398 -22.45 44.54 12.23
N TYR A 399 -21.33 44.13 11.66
CA TYR A 399 -20.04 44.18 12.36
C TYR A 399 -19.79 45.58 12.94
N GLY A 400 -19.54 45.61 14.25
CA GLY A 400 -19.35 46.87 14.99
C GLY A 400 -20.60 47.79 15.01
N GLY A 401 -21.80 47.27 14.80
CA GLY A 401 -23.03 48.05 14.80
C GLY A 401 -23.15 49.08 13.64
N THR A 402 -22.34 48.89 12.58
CA THR A 402 -22.28 49.85 11.46
C THR A 402 -23.60 49.96 10.71
N ASP A 403 -24.12 51.20 10.60
CA ASP A 403 -25.30 51.50 9.81
C ASP A 403 -24.88 51.77 8.35
N TYR A 404 -25.29 50.87 7.46
CA TYR A 404 -25.05 51.00 6.01
C TYR A 404 -26.20 51.70 5.27
N GLY A 405 -27.29 51.97 5.95
CA GLY A 405 -28.50 52.53 5.32
C GLY A 405 -29.15 51.59 4.30
N THR A 406 -30.08 52.12 3.52
CA THR A 406 -30.71 51.39 2.42
C THR A 406 -29.74 51.19 1.28
N ARG A 407 -29.53 49.93 0.83
CA ARG A 407 -28.59 49.57 -0.23
C ARG A 407 -29.19 48.53 -1.18
N SER A 408 -28.75 48.54 -2.44
CA SER A 408 -29.05 47.43 -3.33
C SER A 408 -28.35 46.15 -2.83
N ILE A 409 -28.93 44.96 -3.17
CA ILE A 409 -28.33 43.65 -2.88
C ILE A 409 -26.83 43.62 -3.28
N ARG A 410 -26.49 44.11 -4.47
CA ARG A 410 -25.11 44.24 -4.96
C ARG A 410 -24.24 45.03 -3.98
N SER A 411 -24.70 46.19 -3.54
CA SER A 411 -23.93 47.04 -2.63
C SER A 411 -23.91 46.48 -1.20
N ALA A 412 -24.99 45.85 -0.75
CA ALA A 412 -25.06 45.18 0.56
C ALA A 412 -24.10 43.94 0.63
N PHE A 413 -23.99 43.20 -0.48
CA PHE A 413 -23.03 42.08 -0.61
C PHE A 413 -21.58 42.58 -0.54
N ALA A 414 -21.26 43.65 -1.24
CA ALA A 414 -19.92 44.24 -1.27
C ALA A 414 -19.42 44.71 0.12
N VAL A 415 -20.31 45.17 1.00
CA VAL A 415 -20.01 45.57 2.39
C VAL A 415 -20.28 44.44 3.39
N SER A 416 -20.70 43.29 2.91
CA SER A 416 -21.06 42.13 3.75
C SER A 416 -22.09 42.46 4.85
N SER A 417 -23.18 43.21 4.48
CA SER A 417 -24.21 43.57 5.46
C SER A 417 -24.89 42.35 6.07
N ASN A 418 -24.77 42.17 7.38
CA ASN A 418 -25.45 41.10 8.10
C ASN A 418 -26.98 41.32 8.10
N THR A 419 -27.39 42.53 8.47
CA THR A 419 -28.81 42.89 8.59
C THR A 419 -29.56 42.76 7.29
N GLY A 420 -29.01 43.28 6.17
CA GLY A 420 -29.62 43.15 4.85
C GLY A 420 -29.71 41.69 4.36
N PHE A 421 -28.68 40.90 4.56
CA PHE A 421 -28.69 39.51 4.11
C PHE A 421 -29.52 38.58 5.02
N ALA A 422 -29.64 38.87 6.33
CA ALA A 422 -30.57 38.17 7.21
C ALA A 422 -32.04 38.44 6.81
N GLU A 423 -32.38 39.68 6.46
CA GLU A 423 -33.70 40.04 5.95
C GLU A 423 -33.98 39.33 4.61
N LEU A 424 -33.03 39.41 3.66
CA LEU A 424 -33.14 38.72 2.36
C LEU A 424 -33.31 37.21 2.51
N CYS A 425 -32.51 36.56 3.36
CA CYS A 425 -32.64 35.13 3.64
C CYS A 425 -34.01 34.77 4.21
N THR A 426 -34.53 35.60 5.11
CA THR A 426 -35.86 35.39 5.69
C THR A 426 -36.98 35.54 4.64
N GLU A 427 -36.86 36.52 3.73
CA GLU A 427 -37.85 36.78 2.67
C GLU A 427 -37.89 35.68 1.63
N ILE A 428 -36.73 35.19 1.17
CA ILE A 428 -36.67 34.13 0.14
C ILE A 428 -36.93 32.74 0.68
N GLY A 429 -36.70 32.55 1.99
CA GLY A 429 -36.80 31.29 2.71
C GLY A 429 -35.42 30.63 2.89
N PRO A 430 -35.01 30.30 4.14
CA PRO A 430 -33.70 29.69 4.44
C PRO A 430 -33.56 28.29 3.82
N GLU A 431 -34.68 27.57 3.56
CA GLU A 431 -34.65 26.27 2.89
C GLU A 431 -34.10 26.39 1.47
N LYS A 432 -34.44 27.46 0.75
CA LYS A 432 -33.92 27.71 -0.60
C LYS A 432 -32.45 28.05 -0.62
N VAL A 433 -31.97 28.69 0.46
CA VAL A 433 -30.55 28.96 0.65
C VAL A 433 -29.77 27.65 0.90
N ALA A 434 -30.28 26.78 1.76
CA ALA A 434 -29.72 25.45 2.01
C ALA A 434 -29.71 24.58 0.74
N ASP A 435 -30.81 24.59 -0.02
CA ASP A 435 -30.90 23.85 -1.28
C ASP A 435 -29.96 24.40 -2.36
N MET A 436 -29.76 25.71 -2.41
CA MET A 436 -28.79 26.33 -3.31
C MET A 436 -27.37 25.93 -2.95
N ALA A 437 -27.00 25.91 -1.65
CA ALA A 437 -25.71 25.45 -1.18
C ALA A 437 -25.48 23.98 -1.57
N LYS A 438 -26.49 23.11 -1.40
CA LYS A 438 -26.40 21.69 -1.85
C LYS A 438 -26.21 21.57 -3.36
N LYS A 439 -26.92 22.35 -4.16
CA LYS A 439 -26.75 22.39 -5.62
C LYS A 439 -25.34 22.85 -6.03
N CYS A 440 -24.71 23.67 -5.22
CA CYS A 440 -23.31 24.10 -5.41
C CYS A 440 -22.27 23.09 -4.87
N GLY A 441 -22.69 21.92 -4.36
CA GLY A 441 -21.79 20.86 -3.93
C GLY A 441 -21.53 20.80 -2.43
N ILE A 442 -22.26 21.52 -1.58
CA ILE A 442 -22.16 21.36 -0.12
C ILE A 442 -22.88 20.07 0.30
N GLU A 443 -22.13 19.08 0.76
CA GLU A 443 -22.67 17.77 1.16
C GLU A 443 -23.05 17.70 2.65
N SER A 444 -22.58 18.66 3.45
CA SER A 444 -22.92 18.72 4.89
C SER A 444 -24.41 18.91 5.09
N GLU A 445 -24.96 18.33 6.15
CA GLU A 445 -26.30 18.66 6.61
C GLU A 445 -26.35 20.14 7.01
N LEU A 446 -27.35 20.85 6.51
CA LEU A 446 -27.57 22.29 6.73
C LEU A 446 -28.94 22.50 7.37
N ASP A 447 -28.93 23.09 8.54
CA ASP A 447 -30.15 23.54 9.19
C ASP A 447 -30.66 24.81 8.53
N ALA A 448 -31.91 24.76 8.06
CA ALA A 448 -32.55 25.89 7.35
C ALA A 448 -33.11 26.95 8.31
N TYR A 449 -32.25 27.61 9.05
CA TYR A 449 -32.59 28.77 9.86
C TYR A 449 -32.19 30.08 9.14
N PRO A 450 -32.86 31.22 9.42
CA PRO A 450 -32.47 32.50 8.83
C PRO A 450 -31.01 32.89 9.09
N SER A 451 -30.42 32.40 10.15
CA SER A 451 -28.99 32.61 10.48
C SER A 451 -27.99 31.85 9.59
N ILE A 452 -28.46 30.96 8.69
CA ILE A 452 -27.61 30.22 7.75
C ILE A 452 -26.78 31.15 6.85
N THR A 453 -27.25 32.39 6.66
CA THR A 453 -26.58 33.39 5.83
C THR A 453 -25.42 34.12 6.50
N LEU A 454 -25.15 33.90 7.85
CA LEU A 454 -24.20 34.65 8.66
C LEU A 454 -23.11 33.82 9.25
#